data_ec334f6e5892b1b08067d3c84197457f
#
_entry.id   ec334f6e5892b1b08067d3c84197457f
#
_cell.length_a   1.000
_cell.length_b   1.000
_cell.length_c   1.000
_cell.angle_alpha   90.00
_cell.angle_beta   90.00
_cell.angle_gamma   90.00
#
_symmetry.space_group_name_H-M   'P 1'
#
loop_
_entity.id
_entity.type
_entity.pdbx_description
1 polymer ?
#
loop_
_entity_poly.entity_id
_entity_poly.type
_entity_poly.pdbx_seq_one_letter_code
_entity_poly.pdbx_strand_id
1 'polypeptide(L)'
;KNKLKKMSPTHDKHSSQGLLQAQVDLWHHALGFVKSVALRCATELRIPDIIQHHGGSMTPSELASKIGLHPSRLPHLRRLMRVLTVSGIFLVPEVASPDNEVSYGLTPTACLLASCDEVRSNLSPFLSLLLDSTFAAPFFGMHSWFLDEHSTSMFKKAHGLNFWEMAEQDDTYNQLINDVMVSDSNFLMDIILREYAGVFLCINSLIDVAGGHGGSARAIAKAFPQMKCTVLDHPHVVEEAPTSDHVSFISGDMFKYIPPADALFLKWVFHDWGDEDCVKILKKCKEAIPPREVGGKVIIVDMVVGSGPDEIV
;
A
#
# COMPACT_ATOMS: atom_id res chain seq x y z
N LYS A 1 -28.42 -28.63 17.03
CA LYS A 1 -28.79 -27.81 15.87
C LYS A 1 -29.66 -26.67 16.35
N ASN A 2 -29.10 -25.58 16.84
CA ASN A 2 -29.80 -24.32 17.06
C ASN A 2 -29.04 -23.25 16.28
N LYS A 3 -29.57 -22.91 15.10
CA LYS A 3 -29.20 -21.71 14.37
C LYS A 3 -29.72 -20.51 15.18
N LEU A 4 -28.84 -19.87 15.94
CA LEU A 4 -29.07 -18.51 16.40
C LEU A 4 -29.12 -17.60 15.14
N LYS A 5 -30.34 -17.31 14.67
CA LYS A 5 -30.58 -16.19 13.78
C LYS A 5 -30.06 -14.93 14.51
N LYS A 6 -28.97 -14.33 14.04
CA LYS A 6 -28.64 -12.95 14.32
C LYS A 6 -29.83 -12.12 13.77
N MET A 7 -30.76 -11.78 14.61
CA MET A 7 -31.73 -10.72 14.32
C MET A 7 -30.94 -9.42 14.30
N SER A 8 -30.73 -8.87 13.10
CA SER A 8 -30.39 -7.45 12.98
C SER A 8 -31.51 -6.68 13.67
N PRO A 9 -31.21 -5.78 14.63
CA PRO A 9 -32.22 -4.91 15.17
C PRO A 9 -32.71 -4.03 14.02
N THR A 10 -33.98 -4.23 13.60
CA THR A 10 -34.69 -3.25 12.77
C THR A 10 -34.91 -2.02 13.63
N HIS A 11 -33.87 -1.18 13.75
CA HIS A 11 -34.06 0.15 14.31
C HIS A 11 -35.05 0.88 13.42
N ASP A 12 -36.17 1.28 13.99
CA ASP A 12 -37.08 2.22 13.35
C ASP A 12 -36.25 3.45 12.96
N LYS A 13 -36.05 3.66 11.66
CA LYS A 13 -35.19 4.69 11.10
C LYS A 13 -35.56 6.11 11.56
N HIS A 14 -36.75 6.28 12.12
CA HIS A 14 -37.32 7.54 12.61
C HIS A 14 -37.37 7.61 14.15
N SER A 15 -36.97 6.58 14.86
CA SER A 15 -36.86 6.67 16.32
C SER A 15 -35.74 7.62 16.73
N SER A 16 -35.86 8.28 17.88
CA SER A 16 -34.80 9.16 18.43
C SER A 16 -33.47 8.43 18.57
N GLN A 17 -33.49 7.16 18.95
CA GLN A 17 -32.29 6.33 19.07
C GLN A 17 -31.69 6.01 17.69
N GLY A 18 -32.53 5.74 16.68
CA GLY A 18 -32.07 5.54 15.30
C GLY A 18 -31.41 6.79 14.72
N LEU A 19 -32.00 7.97 14.98
CA LEU A 19 -31.43 9.24 14.54
C LEU A 19 -30.11 9.57 15.25
N LEU A 20 -29.97 9.29 16.54
CA LEU A 20 -28.70 9.46 17.26
C LEU A 20 -27.61 8.52 16.72
N GLN A 21 -27.94 7.27 16.43
CA GLN A 21 -26.99 6.35 15.80
C GLN A 21 -26.56 6.84 14.42
N ALA A 22 -27.50 7.24 13.58
CA ALA A 22 -27.18 7.81 12.26
C ALA A 22 -26.31 9.07 12.35
N GLN A 23 -26.49 9.90 13.38
CA GLN A 23 -25.61 11.04 13.63
C GLN A 23 -24.18 10.58 13.96
N VAL A 24 -24.02 9.57 14.82
CA VAL A 24 -22.70 8.99 15.14
C VAL A 24 -22.03 8.45 13.90
N ASP A 25 -22.76 7.72 13.06
CA ASP A 25 -22.24 7.17 11.82
C ASP A 25 -21.80 8.28 10.85
N LEU A 26 -22.60 9.35 10.73
CA LEU A 26 -22.23 10.53 9.94
C LEU A 26 -20.92 11.19 10.46
N TRP A 27 -20.77 11.32 11.78
CA TRP A 27 -19.54 11.87 12.37
C TRP A 27 -18.34 10.94 12.13
N HIS A 28 -18.49 9.62 12.18
CA HIS A 28 -17.44 8.67 11.84
C HIS A 28 -16.95 8.86 10.39
N HIS A 29 -17.86 9.01 9.44
CA HIS A 29 -17.49 9.29 8.05
C HIS A 29 -16.82 10.66 7.88
N ALA A 30 -17.42 11.72 8.45
CA ALA A 30 -16.90 13.08 8.32
C ALA A 30 -15.51 13.26 8.95
N LEU A 31 -15.22 12.56 10.06
CA LEU A 31 -13.95 12.64 10.78
C LEU A 31 -13.00 11.49 10.47
N GLY A 32 -13.33 10.63 9.52
CA GLY A 32 -12.50 9.46 9.16
C GLY A 32 -11.06 9.83 8.79
N PHE A 33 -10.87 10.94 8.09
CA PHE A 33 -9.54 11.43 7.68
C PHE A 33 -8.61 11.74 8.88
N VAL A 34 -9.16 12.03 10.08
CA VAL A 34 -8.35 12.30 11.28
C VAL A 34 -7.49 11.10 11.65
N LYS A 35 -7.98 9.87 11.43
CA LYS A 35 -7.21 8.64 11.68
C LYS A 35 -5.99 8.57 10.77
N SER A 36 -6.16 8.88 9.49
CA SER A 36 -5.09 8.90 8.50
C SER A 36 -4.02 9.95 8.83
N VAL A 37 -4.46 11.17 9.18
CA VAL A 37 -3.53 12.25 9.58
C VAL A 37 -2.80 11.91 10.89
N ALA A 38 -3.48 11.28 11.85
CA ALA A 38 -2.87 10.80 13.08
C ALA A 38 -1.80 9.72 12.81
N LEU A 39 -2.10 8.79 11.89
CA LEU A 39 -1.16 7.75 11.46
C LEU A 39 0.07 8.37 10.79
N ARG A 40 -0.12 9.29 9.85
CA ARG A 40 0.96 10.07 9.24
C ARG A 40 1.85 10.74 10.30
N CYS A 41 1.23 11.46 11.24
CA CYS A 41 1.96 12.13 12.32
C CYS A 41 2.81 11.16 13.14
N ALA A 42 2.27 9.97 13.48
CA ALA A 42 3.02 8.96 14.22
C ALA A 42 4.20 8.39 13.42
N THR A 43 4.02 8.22 12.11
CA THR A 43 5.07 7.75 11.19
C THR A 43 6.17 8.81 11.05
N GLU A 44 5.82 10.08 10.83
CA GLU A 44 6.77 11.19 10.74
C GLU A 44 7.55 11.42 12.05
N LEU A 45 6.89 11.23 13.20
CA LEU A 45 7.53 11.24 14.52
C LEU A 45 8.32 9.96 14.83
N ARG A 46 8.33 8.98 13.92
CA ARG A 46 9.01 7.69 14.07
C ARG A 46 8.60 6.93 15.32
N ILE A 47 7.35 7.08 15.76
CA ILE A 47 6.84 6.44 16.98
C ILE A 47 6.98 4.91 16.93
N PRO A 48 6.62 4.22 15.82
CA PRO A 48 6.79 2.77 15.72
C PRO A 48 8.24 2.32 15.92
N ASP A 49 9.20 2.99 15.25
CA ASP A 49 10.63 2.71 15.38
C ASP A 49 11.12 2.89 16.82
N ILE A 50 10.73 4.02 17.45
CA ILE A 50 11.16 4.35 18.82
C ILE A 50 10.67 3.29 19.80
N ILE A 51 9.40 2.87 19.70
CA ILE A 51 8.82 1.82 20.56
C ILE A 51 9.54 0.48 20.31
N GLN A 52 9.80 0.12 19.05
CA GLN A 52 10.50 -1.11 18.69
C GLN A 52 11.89 -1.17 19.30
N HIS A 53 12.69 -0.12 19.13
CA HIS A 53 14.06 -0.04 19.67
C HIS A 53 14.10 0.05 21.20
N HIS A 54 13.00 0.40 21.85
CA HIS A 54 12.91 0.45 23.32
C HIS A 54 12.47 -0.87 23.95
N GLY A 55 12.29 -1.92 23.18
CA GLY A 55 11.86 -3.21 23.69
C GLY A 55 10.36 -3.48 23.55
N GLY A 56 9.68 -2.78 22.65
CA GLY A 56 8.31 -3.06 22.20
C GLY A 56 7.20 -2.36 22.99
N SER A 57 7.51 -1.63 24.08
CA SER A 57 6.51 -0.87 24.84
C SER A 57 7.11 0.37 25.47
N MET A 58 6.37 1.49 25.49
CA MET A 58 6.77 2.76 26.08
C MET A 58 5.60 3.54 26.66
N THR A 59 5.85 4.30 27.74
CA THR A 59 4.91 5.30 28.25
C THR A 59 4.92 6.57 27.37
N PRO A 60 3.85 7.38 27.38
CA PRO A 60 3.84 8.68 26.71
C PRO A 60 4.96 9.62 27.17
N SER A 61 5.33 9.56 28.43
CA SER A 61 6.39 10.41 29.02
C SER A 61 7.77 10.04 28.46
N GLU A 62 8.09 8.75 28.40
CA GLU A 62 9.33 8.24 27.79
C GLU A 62 9.37 8.55 26.28
N LEU A 63 8.23 8.31 25.59
CA LEU A 63 8.11 8.57 24.16
C LEU A 63 8.31 10.06 23.84
N ALA A 64 7.67 10.96 24.59
CA ALA A 64 7.84 12.42 24.45
C ALA A 64 9.31 12.83 24.62
N SER A 65 10.00 12.24 25.60
CA SER A 65 11.43 12.48 25.84
C SER A 65 12.30 11.99 24.67
N LYS A 66 12.02 10.81 24.15
CA LYS A 66 12.78 10.23 23.01
C LYS A 66 12.58 11.01 21.71
N ILE A 67 11.36 11.51 21.46
CA ILE A 67 11.06 12.37 20.31
C ILE A 67 11.65 13.78 20.47
N GLY A 68 11.95 14.22 21.70
CA GLY A 68 12.39 15.57 22.00
C GLY A 68 11.23 16.58 22.04
N LEU A 69 10.03 16.16 22.42
CA LEU A 69 8.88 17.04 22.48
C LEU A 69 8.96 17.99 23.68
N HIS A 70 8.54 19.24 23.46
CA HIS A 70 8.36 20.17 24.58
C HIS A 70 7.31 19.63 25.58
N PRO A 71 7.50 19.73 26.91
CA PRO A 71 6.61 19.14 27.91
C PRO A 71 5.12 19.52 27.77
N SER A 72 4.84 20.74 27.26
CA SER A 72 3.45 21.17 26.98
C SER A 72 2.75 20.33 25.90
N ARG A 73 3.46 19.52 25.11
CA ARG A 73 2.91 18.66 24.08
C ARG A 73 2.53 17.26 24.56
N LEU A 74 2.94 16.87 25.75
CA LEU A 74 2.61 15.56 26.32
C LEU A 74 1.09 15.25 26.36
N PRO A 75 0.19 16.17 26.77
CA PRO A 75 -1.25 15.91 26.71
C PRO A 75 -1.77 15.67 25.28
N HIS A 76 -1.14 16.28 24.26
CA HIS A 76 -1.51 16.11 22.85
C HIS A 76 -0.99 14.76 22.32
N LEU A 77 0.23 14.35 22.70
CA LEU A 77 0.76 13.03 22.38
C LEU A 77 -0.15 11.93 22.96
N ARG A 78 -0.60 12.05 24.21
CA ARG A 78 -1.56 11.11 24.80
C ARG A 78 -2.86 10.99 23.98
N ARG A 79 -3.38 12.10 23.45
CA ARG A 79 -4.56 12.10 22.58
C ARG A 79 -4.28 11.43 21.24
N LEU A 80 -3.13 11.72 20.61
CA LEU A 80 -2.68 11.07 19.38
C LEU A 80 -2.62 9.55 19.56
N MET A 81 -1.90 9.09 20.58
CA MET A 81 -1.76 7.67 20.89
C MET A 81 -3.11 7.00 21.19
N ARG A 82 -4.02 7.69 21.88
CA ARG A 82 -5.37 7.17 22.13
C ARG A 82 -6.15 6.96 20.82
N VAL A 83 -6.12 7.92 19.87
CA VAL A 83 -6.78 7.78 18.58
C VAL A 83 -6.23 6.57 17.84
N LEU A 84 -4.91 6.42 17.79
CA LEU A 84 -4.24 5.33 17.10
C LEU A 84 -4.48 3.96 17.76
N THR A 85 -4.57 3.92 19.10
CA THR A 85 -4.90 2.69 19.84
C THR A 85 -6.35 2.26 19.60
N VAL A 86 -7.31 3.20 19.64
CA VAL A 86 -8.72 2.91 19.32
C VAL A 86 -8.89 2.49 17.86
N SER A 87 -7.98 2.93 16.98
CA SER A 87 -7.94 2.52 15.56
C SER A 87 -7.17 1.20 15.32
N GLY A 88 -6.67 0.53 16.37
CA GLY A 88 -5.96 -0.76 16.24
C GLY A 88 -4.51 -0.66 15.75
N ILE A 89 -3.94 0.54 15.66
CA ILE A 89 -2.54 0.72 15.23
C ILE A 89 -1.58 0.40 16.37
N PHE A 90 -1.85 0.88 17.58
CA PHE A 90 -1.09 0.54 18.78
C PHE A 90 -1.97 -0.23 19.76
N LEU A 91 -1.36 -0.91 20.72
CA LEU A 91 -2.06 -1.59 21.81
C LEU A 91 -1.64 -1.02 23.16
N VAL A 92 -2.46 -1.26 24.18
CA VAL A 92 -2.10 -1.05 25.57
C VAL A 92 -1.80 -2.43 26.13
N PRO A 93 -0.54 -2.74 26.52
CA PRO A 93 -0.21 -4.01 27.13
C PRO A 93 -0.94 -4.20 28.47
N GLU A 94 -1.25 -5.44 28.82
CA GLU A 94 -1.90 -5.79 30.11
C GLU A 94 -1.00 -5.53 31.32
N VAL A 95 0.31 -5.47 31.12
CA VAL A 95 1.28 -5.23 32.19
C VAL A 95 1.40 -3.75 32.45
N ALA A 96 1.03 -3.34 33.66
CA ALA A 96 1.17 -1.94 34.10
C ALA A 96 2.65 -1.54 34.17
N SER A 97 2.96 -0.31 33.78
CA SER A 97 4.29 0.27 34.01
C SER A 97 4.53 0.47 35.53
N PRO A 98 5.79 0.48 35.98
CA PRO A 98 6.13 0.68 37.40
C PRO A 98 5.49 1.94 38.00
N ASP A 99 5.31 2.99 37.19
CA ASP A 99 4.75 4.28 37.59
C ASP A 99 3.25 4.39 37.40
N ASN A 100 2.56 3.29 37.10
CA ASN A 100 1.12 3.24 36.82
C ASN A 100 0.66 4.14 35.67
N GLU A 101 1.59 4.58 34.79
CA GLU A 101 1.28 5.27 33.54
C GLU A 101 0.95 4.24 32.45
N VAL A 102 -0.05 4.53 31.62
CA VAL A 102 -0.42 3.69 30.48
C VAL A 102 0.77 3.61 29.51
N SER A 103 1.21 2.40 29.16
CA SER A 103 2.19 2.19 28.11
C SER A 103 1.52 1.81 26.79
N TYR A 104 2.22 2.03 25.68
CA TYR A 104 1.77 1.68 24.33
C TYR A 104 2.75 0.69 23.71
N GLY A 105 2.20 -0.36 23.11
CA GLY A 105 2.94 -1.40 22.40
C GLY A 105 2.57 -1.45 20.93
N LEU A 106 3.36 -2.20 20.15
CA LEU A 106 3.14 -2.39 18.73
C LEU A 106 2.14 -3.50 18.46
N THR A 107 1.17 -3.24 17.60
CA THR A 107 0.38 -4.28 16.93
C THR A 107 1.14 -4.79 15.70
N PRO A 108 0.72 -5.90 15.06
CA PRO A 108 1.26 -6.31 13.76
C PRO A 108 1.21 -5.18 12.70
N THR A 109 0.15 -4.37 12.72
CA THR A 109 0.03 -3.21 11.82
C THR A 109 1.11 -2.17 12.09
N ALA A 110 1.37 -1.84 13.35
CA ALA A 110 2.43 -0.90 13.70
C ALA A 110 3.84 -1.44 13.42
N CYS A 111 4.04 -2.76 13.52
CA CYS A 111 5.30 -3.40 13.14
C CYS A 111 5.64 -3.21 11.65
N LEU A 112 4.64 -3.11 10.77
CA LEU A 112 4.87 -2.79 9.35
C LEU A 112 5.43 -1.39 9.12
N LEU A 113 5.37 -0.51 10.11
CA LEU A 113 5.86 0.86 10.07
C LEU A 113 7.18 1.04 10.83
N ALA A 114 7.67 0.00 11.46
CA ALA A 114 8.93 -0.01 12.20
C ALA A 114 10.01 -0.73 11.41
N SER A 115 11.24 -0.25 11.54
CA SER A 115 12.42 -0.97 11.06
C SER A 115 12.77 -2.06 12.08
N CYS A 116 12.34 -3.29 11.83
CA CYS A 116 12.64 -4.43 12.70
C CYS A 116 13.18 -5.61 11.89
N ASP A 117 14.04 -6.44 12.52
CA ASP A 117 14.67 -7.59 11.87
C ASP A 117 13.65 -8.69 11.50
N GLU A 118 12.51 -8.75 12.19
CA GLU A 118 11.45 -9.74 11.96
C GLU A 118 10.59 -9.41 10.73
N VAL A 119 10.40 -8.12 10.42
CA VAL A 119 9.68 -7.65 9.25
C VAL A 119 10.68 -7.00 8.31
N ARG A 120 11.07 -7.72 7.27
CA ARG A 120 12.11 -7.30 6.30
C ARG A 120 11.76 -6.03 5.50
N SER A 121 10.55 -5.50 5.65
CA SER A 121 10.06 -4.37 4.86
C SER A 121 9.30 -3.39 5.74
N ASN A 122 9.74 -2.15 5.72
CA ASN A 122 9.06 -1.04 6.37
C ASN A 122 8.16 -0.34 5.34
N LEU A 123 6.84 -0.33 5.57
CA LEU A 123 5.84 0.29 4.70
C LEU A 123 5.62 1.79 5.00
N SER A 124 6.45 2.42 5.83
CA SER A 124 6.37 3.87 6.07
C SER A 124 6.47 4.71 4.79
N PRO A 125 7.32 4.36 3.79
CA PRO A 125 7.34 5.08 2.51
C PRO A 125 5.98 5.06 1.81
N PHE A 126 5.25 3.94 1.85
CA PHE A 126 3.92 3.80 1.26
C PHE A 126 2.93 4.79 1.90
N LEU A 127 2.92 4.89 3.23
CA LEU A 127 2.08 5.88 3.92
C LEU A 127 2.52 7.32 3.64
N SER A 128 3.83 7.55 3.49
CA SER A 128 4.35 8.89 3.17
C SER A 128 3.83 9.38 1.84
N LEU A 129 3.75 8.53 0.82
CA LEU A 129 3.17 8.89 -0.48
C LEU A 129 1.65 9.10 -0.37
N LEU A 130 0.91 8.10 0.14
CA LEU A 130 -0.56 8.14 0.17
C LEU A 130 -1.11 9.29 1.00
N LEU A 131 -0.39 9.69 2.03
CA LEU A 131 -0.80 10.77 2.93
C LEU A 131 -0.04 12.08 2.68
N ASP A 132 0.78 12.14 1.62
CA ASP A 132 1.36 13.39 1.16
C ASP A 132 0.27 14.33 0.63
N SER A 133 0.48 15.64 0.81
CA SER A 133 -0.49 16.63 0.37
C SER A 133 -0.71 16.63 -1.14
N THR A 134 0.33 16.35 -1.93
CA THR A 134 0.26 16.28 -3.40
C THR A 134 -0.67 15.13 -3.83
N PHE A 135 -0.59 13.98 -3.15
CA PHE A 135 -1.45 12.84 -3.44
C PHE A 135 -2.85 12.97 -2.82
N ALA A 136 -2.95 13.43 -1.57
CA ALA A 136 -4.19 13.43 -0.81
C ALA A 136 -5.11 14.64 -1.10
N ALA A 137 -4.54 15.83 -1.39
CA ALA A 137 -5.35 17.03 -1.60
C ALA A 137 -6.34 16.94 -2.78
N PRO A 138 -6.02 16.31 -3.93
CA PRO A 138 -6.96 16.12 -5.03
C PRO A 138 -8.30 15.50 -4.65
N PHE A 139 -8.33 14.61 -3.64
CA PHE A 139 -9.57 13.98 -3.18
C PHE A 139 -10.56 14.98 -2.57
N PHE A 140 -10.08 16.07 -1.97
CA PHE A 140 -10.96 17.14 -1.48
C PHE A 140 -11.57 17.96 -2.63
N GLY A 141 -11.02 17.85 -3.84
CA GLY A 141 -11.55 18.44 -5.08
C GLY A 141 -12.57 17.56 -5.83
N MET A 142 -12.93 16.39 -5.30
CA MET A 142 -13.78 15.39 -5.97
C MET A 142 -15.08 15.97 -6.49
N HIS A 143 -15.80 16.81 -5.73
CA HIS A 143 -17.03 17.44 -6.17
C HIS A 143 -16.82 18.26 -7.46
N SER A 144 -15.75 19.06 -7.52
CA SER A 144 -15.46 19.89 -8.68
C SER A 144 -15.04 19.07 -9.90
N TRP A 145 -14.41 17.91 -9.66
CA TRP A 145 -14.04 16.98 -10.73
C TRP A 145 -15.27 16.29 -11.33
N PHE A 146 -16.25 15.87 -10.51
CA PHE A 146 -17.50 15.28 -11.01
C PHE A 146 -18.31 16.25 -11.91
N LEU A 147 -18.09 17.55 -11.78
CA LEU A 147 -18.74 18.57 -12.62
C LEU A 147 -17.88 19.01 -13.82
N ASP A 148 -16.72 18.39 -14.03
CA ASP A 148 -15.78 18.74 -15.09
C ASP A 148 -15.67 17.61 -16.12
N GLU A 149 -16.19 17.83 -17.31
CA GLU A 149 -16.18 16.87 -18.40
C GLU A 149 -14.80 16.71 -19.07
N HIS A 150 -13.82 17.56 -18.75
CA HIS A 150 -12.55 17.64 -19.47
C HIS A 150 -11.39 16.98 -18.73
N SER A 151 -11.45 16.88 -17.39
CA SER A 151 -10.39 16.27 -16.59
C SER A 151 -10.54 14.77 -16.45
N THR A 152 -9.53 14.01 -16.87
CA THR A 152 -9.54 12.54 -16.82
C THR A 152 -9.40 11.98 -15.41
N SER A 153 -8.82 12.74 -14.46
CA SER A 153 -8.69 12.34 -13.06
C SER A 153 -8.71 13.54 -12.11
N MET A 154 -8.99 13.30 -10.83
CA MET A 154 -8.90 14.33 -9.78
C MET A 154 -7.48 14.88 -9.65
N PHE A 155 -6.47 14.02 -9.79
CA PHE A 155 -5.07 14.40 -9.74
C PHE A 155 -4.72 15.39 -10.87
N LYS A 156 -5.09 15.05 -12.12
CA LYS A 156 -4.86 15.94 -13.27
C LYS A 156 -5.61 17.26 -13.14
N LYS A 157 -6.82 17.26 -12.58
CA LYS A 157 -7.56 18.48 -12.30
C LYS A 157 -6.87 19.39 -11.28
N ALA A 158 -6.28 18.81 -10.26
CA ALA A 158 -5.61 19.56 -9.19
C ALA A 158 -4.24 20.11 -9.62
N HIS A 159 -3.49 19.35 -10.41
CA HIS A 159 -2.07 19.60 -10.69
C HIS A 159 -1.78 19.98 -12.15
N GLY A 160 -2.73 19.78 -13.06
CA GLY A 160 -2.52 20.00 -14.51
C GLY A 160 -1.81 18.84 -15.22
N LEU A 161 -1.21 17.93 -14.46
CA LEU A 161 -0.46 16.77 -14.91
C LEU A 161 -1.11 15.49 -14.36
N ASN A 162 -0.98 14.35 -15.05
CA ASN A 162 -1.30 13.08 -14.44
C ASN A 162 -0.19 12.65 -13.45
N PHE A 163 -0.43 11.56 -12.72
CA PHE A 163 0.49 11.07 -11.69
C PHE A 163 1.89 10.76 -12.23
N TRP A 164 1.96 10.09 -13.38
CA TRP A 164 3.23 9.69 -14.01
C TRP A 164 3.95 10.86 -14.67
N GLU A 165 3.19 11.77 -15.33
CA GLU A 165 3.74 13.02 -15.88
C GLU A 165 4.39 13.89 -14.78
N MET A 166 3.83 13.89 -13.57
CA MET A 166 4.42 14.60 -12.44
C MET A 166 5.73 13.92 -11.98
N ALA A 167 5.75 12.60 -11.90
CA ALA A 167 6.95 11.86 -11.54
C ALA A 167 8.11 12.11 -12.55
N GLU A 168 7.80 12.23 -13.84
CA GLU A 168 8.79 12.56 -14.88
C GLU A 168 9.37 13.99 -14.75
N GLN A 169 8.64 14.91 -14.10
CA GLN A 169 9.04 16.32 -13.98
C GLN A 169 9.58 16.71 -12.61
N ASP A 170 9.39 15.87 -11.59
CA ASP A 170 9.82 16.12 -10.20
C ASP A 170 10.61 14.92 -9.67
N ASP A 171 11.94 15.04 -9.65
CA ASP A 171 12.85 13.99 -9.19
C ASP A 171 12.56 13.57 -7.73
N THR A 172 12.13 14.51 -6.87
CA THR A 172 11.81 14.21 -5.46
C THR A 172 10.57 13.33 -5.38
N TYR A 173 9.56 13.63 -6.20
CA TYR A 173 8.33 12.86 -6.27
C TYR A 173 8.57 11.48 -6.90
N ASN A 174 9.39 11.43 -7.97
CA ASN A 174 9.83 10.18 -8.59
C ASN A 174 10.57 9.29 -7.58
N GLN A 175 11.52 9.83 -6.82
CA GLN A 175 12.22 9.07 -5.80
C GLN A 175 11.27 8.52 -4.72
N LEU A 176 10.31 9.33 -4.27
CA LEU A 176 9.30 8.88 -3.30
C LEU A 176 8.48 7.70 -3.83
N ILE A 177 8.03 7.75 -5.10
CA ILE A 177 7.31 6.65 -5.75
C ILE A 177 8.19 5.40 -5.82
N ASN A 178 9.45 5.54 -6.23
CA ASN A 178 10.38 4.43 -6.33
C ASN A 178 10.62 3.76 -4.96
N ASP A 179 10.80 4.54 -3.89
CA ASP A 179 10.97 4.03 -2.53
C ASP A 179 9.74 3.25 -2.05
N VAL A 180 8.54 3.74 -2.38
CA VAL A 180 7.26 3.07 -2.12
C VAL A 180 7.20 1.73 -2.83
N MET A 181 7.49 1.72 -4.14
CA MET A 181 7.41 0.49 -4.95
C MET A 181 8.43 -0.56 -4.50
N VAL A 182 9.63 -0.15 -4.11
CA VAL A 182 10.64 -1.05 -3.54
C VAL A 182 10.19 -1.62 -2.20
N SER A 183 9.71 -0.78 -1.29
CA SER A 183 9.24 -1.18 0.03
C SER A 183 8.10 -2.20 -0.05
N ASP A 184 7.07 -1.90 -0.83
CA ASP A 184 5.93 -2.76 -1.05
C ASP A 184 6.31 -4.08 -1.76
N SER A 185 7.16 -3.99 -2.79
CA SER A 185 7.64 -5.19 -3.50
C SER A 185 8.41 -6.13 -2.57
N ASN A 186 9.27 -5.60 -1.71
CA ASN A 186 9.99 -6.41 -0.74
C ASN A 186 9.04 -7.13 0.22
N PHE A 187 8.03 -6.42 0.72
CA PHE A 187 7.02 -7.00 1.63
C PHE A 187 6.17 -8.08 0.96
N LEU A 188 5.56 -7.74 -0.18
CA LEU A 188 4.66 -8.69 -0.86
C LEU A 188 5.42 -9.88 -1.43
N MET A 189 6.59 -9.69 -2.04
CA MET A 189 7.36 -10.79 -2.62
C MET A 189 7.90 -11.76 -1.57
N ASP A 190 8.23 -11.31 -0.36
CA ASP A 190 8.59 -12.22 0.74
C ASP A 190 7.44 -13.17 1.08
N ILE A 191 6.21 -12.66 1.14
CA ILE A 191 5.01 -13.47 1.39
C ILE A 191 4.70 -14.38 0.21
N ILE A 192 4.68 -13.85 -1.02
CA ILE A 192 4.34 -14.61 -2.23
C ILE A 192 5.33 -15.78 -2.42
N LEU A 193 6.62 -15.53 -2.27
CA LEU A 193 7.65 -16.56 -2.44
C LEU A 193 7.65 -17.60 -1.32
N ARG A 194 7.21 -17.23 -0.10
CA ARG A 194 7.09 -18.17 1.01
C ARG A 194 5.83 -19.03 0.91
N GLU A 195 4.67 -18.42 0.61
CA GLU A 195 3.38 -19.09 0.71
C GLU A 195 2.87 -19.59 -0.65
N TYR A 196 3.25 -18.93 -1.75
CA TYR A 196 2.72 -19.16 -3.09
C TYR A 196 3.79 -19.46 -4.14
N ALA A 197 4.99 -19.86 -3.76
CA ALA A 197 6.09 -20.19 -4.67
C ALA A 197 5.70 -21.16 -5.80
N GLY A 198 4.69 -22.00 -5.57
CA GLY A 198 4.18 -22.95 -6.56
C GLY A 198 3.69 -22.33 -7.86
N VAL A 199 3.28 -21.04 -7.86
CA VAL A 199 2.84 -20.37 -9.09
C VAL A 199 3.98 -20.16 -10.09
N PHE A 200 5.24 -20.13 -9.61
CA PHE A 200 6.44 -19.95 -10.42
C PHE A 200 7.07 -21.26 -10.89
N LEU A 201 6.57 -22.41 -10.49
CA LEU A 201 7.12 -23.70 -10.90
C LEU A 201 6.87 -23.95 -12.38
N CYS A 202 7.84 -24.60 -13.04
CA CYS A 202 7.83 -24.94 -14.47
C CYS A 202 7.85 -23.72 -15.40
N ILE A 203 8.38 -22.58 -14.94
CA ILE A 203 8.62 -21.37 -15.74
C ILE A 203 10.13 -21.24 -15.95
N ASN A 204 10.58 -21.11 -17.22
CA ASN A 204 11.98 -20.89 -17.55
C ASN A 204 12.27 -19.42 -17.88
N SER A 205 11.24 -18.68 -18.34
CA SER A 205 11.34 -17.26 -18.68
C SER A 205 10.14 -16.48 -18.14
N LEU A 206 10.39 -15.33 -17.53
CA LEU A 206 9.39 -14.46 -16.96
C LEU A 206 9.67 -13.01 -17.34
N ILE A 207 8.63 -12.28 -17.76
CA ILE A 207 8.71 -10.84 -17.94
C ILE A 207 7.87 -10.17 -16.84
N ASP A 208 8.52 -9.30 -16.06
CA ASP A 208 7.90 -8.37 -15.13
C ASP A 208 7.49 -7.12 -15.93
N VAL A 209 6.20 -7.03 -16.24
CA VAL A 209 5.63 -5.99 -17.11
C VAL A 209 5.33 -4.75 -16.29
N ALA A 210 5.86 -3.60 -16.71
CA ALA A 210 5.88 -2.37 -15.94
C ALA A 210 6.52 -2.60 -14.56
N GLY A 211 7.64 -3.35 -14.54
CA GLY A 211 8.30 -3.82 -13.31
C GLY A 211 9.20 -2.78 -12.64
N GLY A 212 9.22 -1.53 -13.14
CA GLY A 212 10.00 -0.45 -12.57
C GLY A 212 11.48 -0.80 -12.49
N HIS A 213 12.10 -0.53 -11.36
CA HIS A 213 13.50 -0.88 -11.09
C HIS A 213 13.73 -2.39 -10.82
N GLY A 214 12.74 -3.26 -11.08
CA GLY A 214 12.88 -4.71 -11.04
C GLY A 214 12.96 -5.34 -9.66
N GLY A 215 12.35 -4.74 -8.65
CA GLY A 215 12.32 -5.28 -7.29
C GLY A 215 11.72 -6.69 -7.23
N SER A 216 10.56 -6.88 -7.83
CA SER A 216 9.89 -8.19 -7.91
C SER A 216 10.67 -9.19 -8.75
N ALA A 217 11.15 -8.79 -9.93
CA ALA A 217 11.95 -9.65 -10.81
C ALA A 217 13.22 -10.15 -10.10
N ARG A 218 13.93 -9.29 -9.33
CA ARG A 218 15.11 -9.71 -8.55
C ARG A 218 14.76 -10.70 -7.45
N ALA A 219 13.64 -10.49 -6.75
CA ALA A 219 13.19 -11.42 -5.70
C ALA A 219 12.88 -12.80 -6.30
N ILE A 220 12.19 -12.84 -7.46
CA ILE A 220 11.87 -14.07 -8.19
C ILE A 220 13.15 -14.74 -8.69
N ALA A 221 14.05 -14.00 -9.34
CA ALA A 221 15.31 -14.55 -9.85
C ALA A 221 16.20 -15.13 -8.74
N LYS A 222 16.21 -14.51 -7.57
CA LYS A 222 16.92 -15.03 -6.40
C LYS A 222 16.32 -16.35 -5.89
N ALA A 223 15.00 -16.46 -5.89
CA ALA A 223 14.30 -17.68 -5.46
C ALA A 223 14.38 -18.81 -6.50
N PHE A 224 14.45 -18.46 -7.78
CA PHE A 224 14.49 -19.38 -8.91
C PHE A 224 15.66 -19.05 -9.84
N PRO A 225 16.92 -19.37 -9.47
CA PRO A 225 18.11 -18.95 -10.20
C PRO A 225 18.20 -19.45 -11.66
N GLN A 226 17.46 -20.51 -12.00
CA GLN A 226 17.38 -21.04 -13.37
C GLN A 226 16.39 -20.26 -14.26
N MET A 227 15.53 -19.42 -13.67
CA MET A 227 14.53 -18.66 -14.42
C MET A 227 15.16 -17.39 -14.99
N LYS A 228 14.99 -17.19 -16.29
CA LYS A 228 15.39 -15.95 -16.96
C LYS A 228 14.34 -14.86 -16.67
N CYS A 229 14.65 -13.94 -15.78
CA CYS A 229 13.79 -12.81 -15.45
C CYS A 229 14.18 -11.56 -16.26
N THR A 230 13.18 -10.91 -16.83
CA THR A 230 13.35 -9.68 -17.61
C THR A 230 12.30 -8.66 -17.17
N VAL A 231 12.68 -7.42 -16.98
CA VAL A 231 11.78 -6.28 -16.74
C VAL A 231 11.50 -5.59 -18.07
N LEU A 232 10.23 -5.32 -18.34
CA LEU A 232 9.80 -4.46 -19.45
C LEU A 232 9.23 -3.18 -18.85
N ASP A 233 9.84 -2.03 -19.16
CA ASP A 233 9.35 -0.71 -18.72
C ASP A 233 9.72 0.39 -19.72
N HIS A 234 9.29 1.62 -19.46
CA HIS A 234 9.62 2.77 -20.29
C HIS A 234 11.12 3.06 -20.32
N PRO A 235 11.65 3.67 -21.42
CA PRO A 235 13.08 3.93 -21.56
C PRO A 235 13.71 4.66 -20.38
N HIS A 236 13.08 5.73 -19.88
CA HIS A 236 13.59 6.51 -18.75
C HIS A 236 13.70 5.68 -17.46
N VAL A 237 12.75 4.78 -17.21
CA VAL A 237 12.77 3.89 -16.03
C VAL A 237 13.90 2.85 -16.15
N VAL A 238 14.08 2.30 -17.35
CA VAL A 238 15.11 1.29 -17.61
C VAL A 238 16.52 1.90 -17.52
N GLU A 239 16.70 3.14 -17.97
CA GLU A 239 17.98 3.87 -17.91
C GLU A 239 18.43 4.13 -16.46
N GLU A 240 17.48 4.37 -15.56
CA GLU A 240 17.74 4.62 -14.13
C GLU A 240 17.81 3.32 -13.29
N ALA A 241 17.43 2.18 -13.89
CA ALA A 241 17.37 0.92 -13.15
C ALA A 241 18.77 0.45 -12.71
N PRO A 242 18.93 -0.04 -11.48
CA PRO A 242 20.19 -0.55 -11.00
C PRO A 242 20.59 -1.82 -11.78
N THR A 243 21.85 -1.89 -12.18
CA THR A 243 22.42 -3.09 -12.85
C THR A 243 22.24 -4.33 -11.99
N SER A 244 21.94 -5.46 -12.61
CA SER A 244 21.72 -6.74 -11.95
C SER A 244 22.29 -7.88 -12.79
N ASP A 245 23.01 -8.81 -12.17
CA ASP A 245 23.53 -10.01 -12.84
C ASP A 245 22.44 -11.05 -13.13
N HIS A 246 21.26 -10.92 -12.52
CA HIS A 246 20.20 -11.94 -12.57
C HIS A 246 18.92 -11.47 -13.26
N VAL A 247 18.83 -10.17 -13.62
CA VAL A 247 17.64 -9.58 -14.24
C VAL A 247 18.07 -8.73 -15.42
N SER A 248 17.48 -8.98 -16.57
CA SER A 248 17.64 -8.16 -17.76
C SER A 248 16.57 -7.07 -17.81
N PHE A 249 16.86 -5.95 -18.49
CA PHE A 249 15.92 -4.87 -18.70
C PHE A 249 15.71 -4.62 -20.17
N ILE A 250 14.46 -4.39 -20.58
CA ILE A 250 14.07 -4.08 -21.96
C ILE A 250 13.19 -2.83 -21.93
N SER A 251 13.59 -1.80 -22.68
CA SER A 251 12.77 -0.61 -22.90
C SER A 251 11.63 -0.92 -23.86
N GLY A 252 10.40 -0.56 -23.49
CA GLY A 252 9.23 -0.78 -24.33
C GLY A 252 7.95 -0.21 -23.74
N ASP A 253 6.86 -0.47 -24.45
CA ASP A 253 5.51 -0.04 -24.10
C ASP A 253 4.59 -1.27 -24.13
N MET A 254 4.04 -1.64 -22.98
CA MET A 254 3.19 -2.82 -22.81
C MET A 254 1.92 -2.78 -23.67
N PHE A 255 1.48 -1.59 -24.07
CA PHE A 255 0.34 -1.42 -24.98
C PHE A 255 0.70 -1.75 -26.43
N LYS A 256 1.98 -1.67 -26.81
CA LYS A 256 2.45 -1.93 -28.15
C LYS A 256 2.94 -3.37 -28.32
N TYR A 257 3.86 -3.79 -27.45
CA TYR A 257 4.50 -5.08 -27.57
C TYR A 257 5.07 -5.56 -26.24
N ILE A 258 4.79 -6.81 -25.90
CA ILE A 258 5.44 -7.55 -24.81
C ILE A 258 6.24 -8.70 -25.44
N PRO A 259 7.54 -8.83 -25.13
CA PRO A 259 8.34 -9.93 -25.66
C PRO A 259 7.82 -11.31 -25.22
N PRO A 260 8.04 -12.37 -26.02
CA PRO A 260 7.60 -13.71 -25.65
C PRO A 260 8.30 -14.24 -24.41
N ALA A 261 7.52 -14.88 -23.50
CA ALA A 261 8.01 -15.57 -22.31
C ALA A 261 7.04 -16.66 -21.87
N ASP A 262 7.49 -17.61 -21.01
CA ASP A 262 6.63 -18.64 -20.45
C ASP A 262 5.58 -18.04 -19.52
N ALA A 263 5.94 -16.97 -18.81
CA ALA A 263 5.03 -16.25 -17.93
C ALA A 263 5.24 -14.73 -17.96
N LEU A 264 4.16 -14.02 -17.71
CA LEU A 264 4.18 -12.58 -17.45
C LEU A 264 3.74 -12.35 -16.01
N PHE A 265 4.41 -11.39 -15.36
CA PHE A 265 4.12 -10.95 -14.02
C PHE A 265 3.73 -9.46 -14.07
N LEU A 266 2.59 -9.11 -13.49
CA LEU A 266 2.08 -7.74 -13.44
C LEU A 266 1.70 -7.44 -11.97
N LYS A 267 2.45 -6.55 -11.33
CA LYS A 267 2.20 -6.14 -9.95
C LYS A 267 1.91 -4.65 -9.89
N TRP A 268 0.77 -4.28 -9.33
CA TRP A 268 0.33 -2.88 -9.24
C TRP A 268 0.26 -2.20 -10.61
N VAL A 269 -0.38 -2.88 -11.59
CA VAL A 269 -0.52 -2.37 -12.97
C VAL A 269 -1.98 -2.07 -13.30
N PHE A 270 -2.89 -3.02 -13.08
CA PHE A 270 -4.25 -2.89 -13.59
C PHE A 270 -5.09 -1.83 -12.90
N HIS A 271 -4.83 -1.52 -11.64
CA HIS A 271 -5.55 -0.48 -10.91
C HIS A 271 -5.32 0.94 -11.43
N ASP A 272 -4.25 1.16 -12.22
CA ASP A 272 -3.95 2.45 -12.84
C ASP A 272 -4.76 2.72 -14.12
N TRP A 273 -5.40 1.68 -14.67
CA TRP A 273 -6.00 1.72 -16.00
C TRP A 273 -7.51 1.43 -15.97
N GLY A 274 -8.26 2.08 -16.86
CA GLY A 274 -9.67 1.76 -17.09
C GLY A 274 -9.84 0.40 -17.79
N ASP A 275 -11.06 -0.14 -17.75
CA ASP A 275 -11.38 -1.49 -18.26
C ASP A 275 -10.93 -1.71 -19.73
N GLU A 276 -11.10 -0.68 -20.59
CA GLU A 276 -10.69 -0.78 -22.00
C GLU A 276 -9.18 -0.96 -22.15
N ASP A 277 -8.39 -0.24 -21.36
CA ASP A 277 -6.94 -0.32 -21.39
C ASP A 277 -6.45 -1.62 -20.74
N CYS A 278 -7.06 -2.06 -19.64
CA CYS A 278 -6.81 -3.37 -19.06
C CYS A 278 -7.02 -4.50 -20.08
N VAL A 279 -8.08 -4.43 -20.91
CA VAL A 279 -8.33 -5.39 -22.00
C VAL A 279 -7.25 -5.32 -23.05
N LYS A 280 -6.72 -4.13 -23.41
CA LYS A 280 -5.60 -3.99 -24.38
C LYS A 280 -4.33 -4.66 -23.82
N ILE A 281 -3.98 -4.39 -22.56
CA ILE A 281 -2.82 -5.02 -21.90
C ILE A 281 -2.97 -6.53 -21.90
N LEU A 282 -4.13 -7.07 -21.49
CA LEU A 282 -4.37 -8.52 -21.47
C LEU A 282 -4.30 -9.17 -22.84
N LYS A 283 -4.69 -8.48 -23.92
CA LYS A 283 -4.49 -8.96 -25.29
C LYS A 283 -3.01 -9.08 -25.62
N LYS A 284 -2.19 -8.10 -25.24
CA LYS A 284 -0.73 -8.16 -25.42
C LYS A 284 -0.10 -9.26 -24.58
N CYS A 285 -0.56 -9.46 -23.37
CA CYS A 285 -0.16 -10.59 -22.54
C CYS A 285 -0.46 -11.94 -23.23
N LYS A 286 -1.67 -12.07 -23.78
CA LYS A 286 -2.07 -13.30 -24.50
C LYS A 286 -1.22 -13.55 -25.76
N GLU A 287 -0.80 -12.50 -26.46
CA GLU A 287 0.09 -12.60 -27.64
C GLU A 287 1.50 -13.07 -27.26
N ALA A 288 1.97 -12.75 -26.05
CA ALA A 288 3.33 -12.97 -25.60
C ALA A 288 3.56 -14.33 -24.91
N ILE A 289 2.52 -14.97 -24.35
CA ILE A 289 2.66 -16.25 -23.65
C ILE A 289 2.27 -17.44 -24.52
N PRO A 290 2.85 -18.62 -24.26
CA PRO A 290 2.37 -19.87 -24.86
C PRO A 290 0.92 -20.16 -24.50
N PRO A 291 0.21 -21.00 -25.28
CA PRO A 291 -1.11 -21.49 -24.91
C PRO A 291 -1.11 -22.15 -23.52
N ARG A 292 -2.28 -22.10 -22.86
CA ARG A 292 -2.47 -22.65 -21.50
C ARG A 292 -2.06 -24.12 -21.40
N GLU A 293 -2.32 -24.89 -22.43
CA GLU A 293 -2.00 -26.33 -22.54
C GLU A 293 -0.51 -26.60 -22.52
N VAL A 294 0.30 -25.60 -22.88
CA VAL A 294 1.78 -25.67 -22.87
C VAL A 294 2.35 -25.01 -21.61
N GLY A 295 1.50 -24.46 -20.75
CA GLY A 295 1.89 -23.91 -19.46
C GLY A 295 2.04 -22.39 -19.39
N GLY A 296 1.64 -21.64 -20.44
CA GLY A 296 1.66 -20.17 -20.43
C GLY A 296 0.83 -19.58 -19.28
N LYS A 297 1.37 -18.58 -18.59
CA LYS A 297 0.76 -17.96 -17.41
C LYS A 297 0.81 -16.44 -17.46
N VAL A 298 -0.25 -15.81 -16.94
CA VAL A 298 -0.22 -14.40 -16.52
C VAL A 298 -0.46 -14.39 -15.02
N ILE A 299 0.49 -13.84 -14.25
CA ILE A 299 0.46 -13.74 -12.80
C ILE A 299 0.19 -12.27 -12.46
N ILE A 300 -0.93 -12.01 -11.82
CA ILE A 300 -1.37 -10.65 -11.45
C ILE A 300 -1.33 -10.53 -9.93
N VAL A 301 -0.69 -9.49 -9.44
CA VAL A 301 -0.66 -9.10 -8.03
C VAL A 301 -1.21 -7.69 -7.93
N ASP A 302 -2.45 -7.58 -7.46
CA ASP A 302 -3.17 -6.31 -7.37
C ASP A 302 -4.24 -6.37 -6.27
N MET A 303 -4.82 -5.23 -5.91
CA MET A 303 -5.93 -5.17 -4.97
C MET A 303 -7.19 -5.76 -5.61
N VAL A 304 -7.83 -6.68 -4.90
CA VAL A 304 -9.14 -7.21 -5.30
C VAL A 304 -10.20 -6.54 -4.45
N VAL A 305 -11.01 -5.70 -5.09
CA VAL A 305 -12.14 -5.06 -4.43
C VAL A 305 -13.31 -6.03 -4.40
N GLY A 306 -13.80 -6.36 -3.21
CA GLY A 306 -14.97 -7.22 -3.03
C GLY A 306 -16.27 -6.57 -3.47
N SER A 307 -17.32 -7.38 -3.64
CA SER A 307 -18.64 -6.94 -4.09
C SER A 307 -19.56 -6.47 -2.95
N GLY A 308 -19.14 -6.58 -1.69
CA GLY A 308 -19.92 -6.24 -0.49
C GLY A 308 -19.23 -5.27 0.45
N PRO A 309 -19.98 -4.56 1.31
CA PRO A 309 -19.42 -3.59 2.25
C PRO A 309 -18.48 -4.21 3.29
N ASP A 310 -18.58 -5.52 3.54
CA ASP A 310 -17.69 -6.28 4.45
C ASP A 310 -16.43 -6.82 3.75
N GLU A 311 -16.31 -6.60 2.43
CA GLU A 311 -15.21 -7.08 1.57
C GLU A 311 -14.32 -5.93 1.07
N ILE A 312 -14.65 -4.69 1.45
CA ILE A 312 -13.80 -3.53 1.19
C ILE A 312 -12.77 -3.47 2.32
N VAL A 313 -11.57 -3.88 2.00
CA VAL A 313 -10.42 -3.80 2.91
C VAL A 313 -9.73 -2.47 2.74
#